data_626b19caf2d1047c8afec38a6b22597d
#
_entry.id   626b19caf2d1047c8afec38a6b22597d
#
_cell.length_a   1.000
_cell.length_b   1.000
_cell.length_c   1.000
_cell.angle_alpha   90.00
_cell.angle_beta   90.00
_cell.angle_gamma   90.00
#
_symmetry.space_group_name_H-M   'P 1'
#
loop_
_entity.id
_entity.type
_entity.pdbx_description
1 polymer ?
#
loop_
_entity_poly.entity_id
_entity_poly.type
_entity_poly.pdbx_seq_one_letter_code
_entity_poly.pdbx_strand_id
1 'polypeptide(L)'
;MFRRGARGTIDIIADILSLCNSWNKRTKIMYKANLSHQMLKFYLWHLVELGLLEESKDMKFKTTEKGRAFLSHYHHMARLLIGLNNHFVAPQDK
;
A
#
# COMPACT_ATOMS: atom_id res chain seq x y z
N MET A 1 -8.20 10.06 -5.50
CA MET A 1 -8.01 10.23 -5.04
C MET A 1 -7.82 10.99 -4.38
N PHE A 2 -7.77 11.21 -4.10
CA PHE A 2 -7.84 12.02 -3.45
C PHE A 2 -6.86 12.22 -2.65
N ARG A 3 -6.19 12.05 -2.30
CA ARG A 3 -5.36 12.30 -1.52
C ARG A 3 -4.05 12.31 -1.86
N ARG A 4 -3.53 13.04 -2.61
CA ARG A 4 -2.27 13.01 -2.92
C ARG A 4 -1.49 13.49 -1.90
N GLY A 5 -0.50 13.08 -1.43
CA GLY A 5 0.33 13.56 -0.39
C GLY A 5 -0.24 13.31 0.97
N ALA A 6 -1.47 12.92 0.99
CA ALA A 6 -2.13 12.71 2.24
C ALA A 6 -2.41 11.26 2.51
N ARG A 7 -1.60 10.39 1.98
CA ARG A 7 -1.78 8.97 2.20
C ARG A 7 -1.43 8.62 3.64
N GLY A 8 -2.26 7.83 4.27
CA GLY A 8 -1.96 7.31 5.58
C GLY A 8 -1.14 6.06 5.49
N THR A 9 -0.73 5.54 6.62
CA THR A 9 0.09 4.33 6.68
C THR A 9 -0.59 3.16 5.98
N ILE A 10 -1.87 2.98 6.23
CA ILE A 10 -2.59 1.85 5.64
C ILE A 10 -2.65 1.97 4.12
N ASP A 11 -2.81 3.19 3.62
CA ASP A 11 -2.85 3.41 2.18
C ASP A 11 -1.50 3.08 1.54
N ILE A 12 -0.42 3.45 2.21
CA ILE A 12 0.92 3.17 1.71
C ILE A 12 1.16 1.66 1.69
N ILE A 13 0.74 0.97 2.74
CA ILE A 13 0.90 -0.48 2.80
C ILE A 13 0.11 -1.13 1.67
N ALA A 14 -1.11 -0.68 1.44
CA ALA A 14 -1.93 -1.23 0.36
C ALA A 14 -1.29 -0.99 -1.00
N ASP A 15 -0.70 0.18 -1.19
CA ASP A 15 -0.01 0.47 -2.45
C ASP A 15 1.16 -0.49 -2.67
N ILE A 16 1.97 -0.69 -1.65
CA ILE A 16 3.12 -1.58 -1.77
C ILE A 16 2.67 -3.00 -2.06
N LEU A 17 1.68 -3.48 -1.30
CA LEU A 17 1.22 -4.86 -1.48
C LEU A 17 0.59 -5.06 -2.85
N SER A 18 -0.07 -4.04 -3.38
CA SER A 18 -0.66 -4.13 -4.71
C SER A 18 0.40 -4.20 -5.79
N LEU A 19 1.50 -3.48 -5.60
CA LEU A 19 2.60 -3.49 -6.56
C LEU A 19 3.36 -4.80 -6.53
N CYS A 20 3.30 -5.53 -5.45
CA CYS A 20 4.03 -6.77 -5.30
C CYS A 20 3.16 -7.99 -5.57
N ASN A 21 2.17 -7.84 -6.41
CA ASN A 21 1.33 -8.94 -6.83
C ASN A 21 2.17 -10.04 -7.49
N SER A 22 3.27 -9.67 -8.13
CA SER A 22 4.27 -10.62 -8.57
C SER A 22 5.59 -10.07 -8.06
N TRP A 23 6.67 -10.85 -8.23
CA TRP A 23 7.97 -10.43 -7.71
C TRP A 23 8.39 -9.10 -8.32
N ASN A 24 8.81 -8.18 -7.50
CA ASN A 24 9.18 -6.86 -7.93
C ASN A 24 10.41 -6.36 -7.21
N LYS A 25 11.22 -5.57 -7.90
CA LYS A 25 12.44 -5.01 -7.32
C LYS A 25 12.12 -3.81 -6.45
N ARG A 26 12.95 -3.57 -5.45
CA ARG A 26 12.70 -2.47 -4.55
C ARG A 26 12.73 -1.11 -5.27
N THR A 27 13.57 -0.94 -6.28
CA THR A 27 13.61 0.34 -6.99
C THR A 27 12.29 0.61 -7.70
N LYS A 28 11.68 -0.43 -8.27
CA LYS A 28 10.43 -0.24 -8.96
C LYS A 28 9.30 0.05 -7.97
N ILE A 29 9.32 -0.62 -6.82
CA ILE A 29 8.33 -0.37 -5.79
C ILE A 29 8.45 1.08 -5.31
N MET A 30 9.67 1.51 -5.06
CA MET A 30 9.92 2.86 -4.58
C MET A 30 9.36 3.90 -5.53
N TYR A 31 9.65 3.71 -6.79
CA TYR A 31 9.25 4.64 -7.80
C TYR A 31 7.74 4.69 -7.96
N LYS A 32 7.13 3.52 -8.06
CA LYS A 32 5.69 3.46 -8.30
C LYS A 32 4.87 3.83 -7.08
N ALA A 33 5.38 3.54 -5.89
CA ALA A 33 4.67 3.90 -4.67
C ALA A 33 4.99 5.33 -4.24
N ASN A 34 5.90 5.98 -4.96
CA ASN A 34 6.28 7.36 -4.69
C ASN A 34 6.75 7.52 -3.24
N LEU A 35 7.72 6.72 -2.87
CA LEU A 35 8.29 6.76 -1.53
C LEU A 35 9.77 7.12 -1.59
N SER A 36 10.26 7.75 -0.53
CA SER A 36 11.69 7.97 -0.41
C SER A 36 12.36 6.63 -0.14
N HIS A 37 13.66 6.59 -0.38
CA HIS A 37 14.43 5.38 -0.12
C HIS A 37 14.28 4.96 1.34
N GLN A 38 14.30 5.90 2.23
CA GLN A 38 14.23 5.63 3.65
C GLN A 38 12.88 5.10 4.06
N MET A 39 11.82 5.69 3.56
CA MET A 39 10.48 5.22 3.86
C MET A 39 10.24 3.83 3.30
N LEU A 40 10.70 3.59 2.08
CA LEU A 40 10.52 2.28 1.50
C LEU A 40 11.22 1.21 2.32
N LYS A 41 12.46 1.49 2.74
CA LYS A 41 13.22 0.56 3.53
C LYS A 41 12.48 0.20 4.81
N PHE A 42 11.92 1.21 5.46
CA PHE A 42 11.15 1.03 6.68
C PHE A 42 9.93 0.13 6.44
N TYR A 43 9.16 0.44 5.41
CA TYR A 43 7.96 -0.34 5.13
C TYR A 43 8.28 -1.76 4.70
N LEU A 44 9.27 -1.94 3.82
CA LEU A 44 9.60 -3.29 3.36
C LEU A 44 10.03 -4.18 4.53
N TRP A 45 10.85 -3.63 5.42
CA TRP A 45 11.29 -4.41 6.55
C TRP A 45 10.12 -4.84 7.42
N HIS A 46 9.25 -3.90 7.74
CA HIS A 46 8.12 -4.22 8.60
C HIS A 46 7.13 -5.18 7.94
N LEU A 47 6.90 -5.00 6.65
CA LEU A 47 5.93 -5.86 5.97
C LEU A 47 6.43 -7.29 5.85
N VAL A 48 7.73 -7.47 5.69
CA VAL A 48 8.30 -8.81 5.69
C VAL A 48 8.20 -9.41 7.08
N GLU A 49 8.51 -8.62 8.11
CA GLU A 49 8.41 -9.10 9.49
C GLU A 49 7.00 -9.52 9.86
N LEU A 50 6.02 -8.80 9.35
CA LEU A 50 4.62 -9.12 9.64
C LEU A 50 4.08 -10.25 8.78
N GLY A 51 4.89 -10.74 7.83
CA GLY A 51 4.45 -11.82 6.96
C GLY A 51 3.54 -11.40 5.84
N LEU A 52 3.48 -10.10 5.54
CA LEU A 52 2.65 -9.60 4.45
C LEU A 52 3.39 -9.58 3.13
N LEU A 53 4.71 -9.54 3.18
CA LEU A 53 5.58 -9.64 2.01
C LEU A 53 6.60 -10.72 2.23
N GLU A 54 7.06 -11.33 1.14
CA GLU A 54 8.20 -12.23 1.22
C GLU A 54 9.29 -11.69 0.32
N GLU A 55 10.52 -11.92 0.70
CA GLU A 55 11.68 -11.44 -0.03
C GLU A 55 12.43 -12.63 -0.62
N SER A 56 12.80 -12.54 -1.90
CA SER A 56 13.54 -13.61 -2.54
C SER A 56 15.03 -13.40 -2.35
N LYS A 57 15.81 -14.38 -2.75
CA LYS A 57 17.26 -14.28 -2.66
C LYS A 57 17.82 -13.18 -3.53
N ASP A 58 17.15 -12.85 -4.64
CA ASP A 58 17.61 -11.77 -5.49
C ASP A 58 16.96 -10.46 -5.10
N MET A 59 16.52 -10.33 -3.88
CA MET A 59 16.05 -9.07 -3.34
C MET A 59 14.83 -8.52 -4.05
N LYS A 60 13.94 -9.40 -4.44
CA LYS A 60 12.66 -9.00 -4.97
C LYS A 60 11.60 -9.31 -3.93
N PHE A 61 10.48 -8.65 -4.05
CA PHE A 61 9.42 -8.76 -3.05
C PHE A 61 8.11 -9.20 -3.69
N LYS A 62 7.37 -10.02 -2.97
CA LYS A 62 6.08 -10.50 -3.43
C LYS A 62 5.13 -10.57 -2.26
N THR A 63 3.88 -10.18 -2.50
CA THR A 63 2.85 -10.21 -1.46
C THR A 63 2.46 -11.64 -1.15
N THR A 64 2.41 -11.96 0.12
CA THR A 64 2.05 -13.29 0.58
C THR A 64 0.55 -13.46 0.58
N GLU A 65 0.10 -14.65 0.93
CA GLU A 65 -1.32 -14.91 1.06
C GLU A 65 -1.92 -14.01 2.15
N LYS A 66 -1.20 -13.82 3.24
CA LYS A 66 -1.64 -12.93 4.31
C LYS A 66 -1.73 -11.50 3.79
N GLY A 67 -0.80 -11.10 2.95
CA GLY A 67 -0.84 -9.76 2.35
C GLY A 67 -2.03 -9.60 1.42
N ARG A 68 -2.37 -10.64 0.69
CA ARG A 68 -3.54 -10.59 -0.18
C ARG A 68 -4.82 -10.49 0.62
N ALA A 69 -4.86 -11.16 1.78
CA ALA A 69 -6.01 -11.04 2.67
C ALA A 69 -6.15 -9.61 3.18
N PHE A 70 -5.02 -8.99 3.51
CA PHE A 70 -5.04 -7.59 3.92
C PHE A 70 -5.63 -6.72 2.80
N LEU A 71 -5.17 -6.93 1.58
CA LEU A 71 -5.67 -6.14 0.44
C LEU A 71 -7.15 -6.33 0.22
N SER A 72 -7.63 -7.56 0.39
CA SER A 72 -9.03 -7.83 0.22
C SER A 72 -9.87 -7.04 1.22
N HIS A 73 -9.44 -7.02 2.48
CA HIS A 73 -10.14 -6.26 3.50
C HIS A 73 -10.03 -4.75 3.25
N TYR A 74 -8.86 -4.32 2.80
CA TYR A 74 -8.66 -2.90 2.52
C TYR A 74 -9.60 -2.44 1.41
N HIS A 75 -9.69 -3.21 0.32
CA HIS A 75 -10.54 -2.83 -0.80
C HIS A 75 -12.01 -2.86 -0.41
N HIS A 76 -12.39 -3.81 0.42
CA HIS A 76 -13.76 -3.89 0.89
C HIS A 76 -14.10 -2.65 1.71
N MET A 77 -13.22 -2.28 2.61
CA MET A 77 -13.42 -1.11 3.43
C MET A 77 -13.49 0.15 2.57
N ALA A 78 -12.61 0.26 1.59
CA ALA A 78 -12.58 1.42 0.72
C ALA A 78 -13.88 1.55 -0.05
N ARG A 79 -14.43 0.44 -0.51
CA ARG A 79 -15.70 0.49 -1.23
C ARG A 79 -16.84 0.95 -0.35
N LEU A 80 -16.81 0.58 0.91
CA LEU A 80 -17.86 1.01 1.84
C LEU A 80 -17.77 2.51 2.08
N LEU A 81 -16.59 3.08 1.94
CA LEU A 81 -16.40 4.49 2.21
C LEU A 81 -16.62 5.40 1.01
N ILE A 82 -16.78 4.84 -0.16
CA ILE A 82 -16.95 5.64 -1.34
C ILE A 82 -18.14 6.58 -1.23
N GLY A 83 -19.26 6.08 -0.77
CA GLY A 83 -20.42 6.94 -0.62
C GLY A 83 -20.21 8.03 0.40
N LEU A 84 -19.53 7.69 1.47
CA LEU A 84 -19.24 8.64 2.51
C LEU A 84 -18.34 9.74 1.98
N ASN A 85 -17.35 9.36 1.23
CA ASN A 85 -16.44 10.30 0.63
C ASN A 85 -17.16 11.27 -0.26
N ASN A 86 -18.06 10.82 -1.06
CA ASN A 86 -18.79 11.68 -1.96
C ASN A 86 -19.65 12.66 -1.21
N HIS A 87 -20.14 12.29 -0.07
CA HIS A 87 -20.98 13.18 0.71
C HIS A 87 -20.17 14.10 1.58
N PHE A 88 -19.01 13.71 1.97
CA PHE A 88 -18.20 14.50 2.84
C PHE A 88 -17.34 15.51 2.20
N VAL A 89 -17.27 15.52 0.93
CA VAL A 89 -16.43 16.45 0.28
C VAL A 89 -16.86 17.84 0.45
N ALA A 90 -18.09 18.06 0.40
CA ALA A 90 -18.58 19.39 0.39
C ALA A 90 -18.13 20.22 1.53
N PRO A 91 -18.17 19.76 2.70
CA PRO A 91 -17.89 20.65 3.77
C PRO A 91 -16.52 21.21 3.75
N GLN A 92 -15.62 20.58 3.22
CA GLN A 92 -14.38 21.11 3.29
C GLN A 92 -14.09 22.08 2.39
N ASP A 93 -14.77 22.36 1.67
CA ASP A 93 -14.44 23.30 0.79
C ASP A 93 -14.87 24.45 1.13
N LYS A 94 -14.97 24.66 1.73
CA LYS A 94 -15.30 25.66 1.91
C LYS A 94 -14.94 26.07 2.30
#